data_ca9b8351892268baeeb02bbec1a15ab5
#
_entry.id   ca9b8351892268baeeb02bbec1a15ab5
#
_cell.length_a   1.000
_cell.length_b   1.000
_cell.length_c   1.000
_cell.angle_alpha   90.00
_cell.angle_beta   90.00
_cell.angle_gamma   90.00
#
_symmetry.space_group_name_H-M   'P 1'
#
loop_
_entity.id
_entity.type
_entity.pdbx_description
1 polymer ?
#
loop_
_entity_poly.entity_id
_entity_poly.type
_entity_poly.pdbx_seq_one_letter_code
_entity_poly.pdbx_strand_id
1 'polypeptide(L)'
;MQDSVFVRLQLLPLFQGISRDELLRMLERTKFNFASCDSEEVVVNQGEMANNLVYALSGCYSVERVFSNDLRIEEELEAPFIFEPECLFSKSSTWRHTLKTQIECQLLFISKHDLIAHLLDFPTFRLSLLCYLCRLSDVSELEERASFPLTLHESFTQYLKQRMITLDGRKVIYIRMKDLAKRLSTSRLAVSTYLNQLQGLGVLTLGRKVIEIRDLSSLLTLQNLCV
;
A
#
# COMPACT_ATOMS: atom_id res chain seq x y z
N MET A 1 21.33 7.99 23.40
CA MET A 1 20.17 8.39 22.55
C MET A 1 20.48 8.25 21.05
N GLN A 2 21.61 8.74 20.54
CA GLN A 2 21.99 8.63 19.11
C GLN A 2 22.14 7.18 18.61
N ASP A 3 22.71 6.25 19.41
CA ASP A 3 22.89 4.84 19.00
C ASP A 3 21.55 4.12 18.77
N SER A 4 20.51 4.45 19.50
CA SER A 4 19.16 3.86 19.33
C SER A 4 18.48 4.32 18.02
N VAL A 5 18.65 5.59 17.64
CA VAL A 5 18.13 6.13 16.38
C VAL A 5 18.88 5.54 15.19
N PHE A 6 20.20 5.42 15.30
CA PHE A 6 21.07 4.82 14.30
C PHE A 6 20.63 3.41 13.95
N VAL A 7 20.49 2.53 14.95
CA VAL A 7 20.08 1.13 14.75
C VAL A 7 18.69 1.06 14.09
N ARG A 8 17.74 1.91 14.51
CA ARG A 8 16.40 1.95 13.92
C ARG A 8 16.43 2.36 12.45
N LEU A 9 17.22 3.39 12.09
CA LEU A 9 17.31 3.84 10.70
C LEU A 9 17.95 2.79 9.79
N GLN A 10 18.99 2.07 10.24
CA GLN A 10 19.62 1.01 9.44
C GLN A 10 18.69 -0.15 9.08
N LEU A 11 17.64 -0.37 9.86
CA LEU A 11 16.62 -1.39 9.56
C LEU A 11 15.65 -0.94 8.46
N LEU A 12 15.60 0.36 8.15
CA LEU A 12 14.68 0.89 7.15
C LEU A 12 15.22 0.69 5.72
N PRO A 13 14.38 0.31 4.74
CA PRO A 13 14.81 -0.07 3.40
C PRO A 13 15.71 0.95 2.69
N LEU A 14 15.45 2.26 2.85
CA LEU A 14 16.23 3.31 2.17
C LEU A 14 17.57 3.61 2.83
N PHE A 15 17.79 3.14 4.06
CA PHE A 15 19.01 3.38 4.83
C PHE A 15 19.92 2.14 4.92
N GLN A 16 19.49 1.03 4.33
CA GLN A 16 20.30 -0.18 4.29
C GLN A 16 21.57 0.03 3.42
N GLY A 17 22.71 -0.44 3.91
CA GLY A 17 23.99 -0.28 3.22
C GLY A 17 24.66 1.09 3.36
N ILE A 18 24.03 2.04 4.07
CA ILE A 18 24.64 3.33 4.40
C ILE A 18 25.65 3.14 5.53
N SER A 19 26.87 3.66 5.35
CA SER A 19 27.90 3.60 6.39
C SER A 19 27.52 4.42 7.63
N ARG A 20 28.12 4.08 8.78
CA ARG A 20 27.85 4.79 10.03
C ARG A 20 28.17 6.29 9.91
N ASP A 21 29.31 6.62 9.30
CA ASP A 21 29.77 8.01 9.17
C ASP A 21 28.87 8.81 8.21
N GLU A 22 28.36 8.17 7.15
CA GLU A 22 27.43 8.79 6.23
C GLU A 22 26.08 9.04 6.91
N LEU A 23 25.58 8.06 7.68
CA LEU A 23 24.32 8.21 8.41
C LEU A 23 24.41 9.28 9.51
N LEU A 24 25.55 9.41 10.21
CA LEU A 24 25.76 10.49 11.17
C LEU A 24 25.69 11.86 10.49
N ARG A 25 26.33 12.03 9.32
CA ARG A 25 26.24 13.28 8.54
C ARG A 25 24.81 13.58 8.07
N MET A 26 24.02 12.54 7.74
CA MET A 26 22.60 12.71 7.43
C MET A 26 21.81 13.20 8.65
N LEU A 27 22.05 12.62 9.82
CA LEU A 27 21.39 12.99 11.08
C LEU A 27 21.73 14.42 11.53
N GLU A 28 22.92 14.94 11.21
CA GLU A 28 23.32 16.31 11.50
C GLU A 28 22.60 17.34 10.61
N ARG A 29 22.24 16.97 9.39
CA ARG A 29 21.68 17.88 8.38
C ARG A 29 20.16 17.75 8.20
N THR A 30 19.58 16.62 8.61
CA THR A 30 18.19 16.29 8.33
C THR A 30 17.42 16.11 9.63
N LYS A 31 16.24 16.68 9.70
CA LYS A 31 15.36 16.50 10.83
C LYS A 31 14.53 15.22 10.66
N PHE A 32 14.78 14.24 11.51
CA PHE A 32 14.01 13.00 11.61
C PHE A 32 12.96 13.16 12.72
N ASN A 33 11.69 13.30 12.33
CA ASN A 33 10.60 13.52 13.28
C ASN A 33 9.97 12.15 13.64
N PHE A 34 10.31 11.62 14.81
CA PHE A 34 9.67 10.43 15.37
C PHE A 34 8.39 10.82 16.10
N ALA A 35 7.30 10.11 15.86
CA ALA A 35 6.01 10.32 16.49
C ALA A 35 5.43 8.98 16.96
N SER A 36 4.74 9.02 18.10
CA SER A 36 3.82 7.97 18.54
C SER A 36 2.41 8.46 18.28
N CYS A 37 1.60 7.61 17.68
CA CYS A 37 0.19 7.85 17.42
C CYS A 37 -0.65 6.84 18.20
N ASP A 38 -1.72 7.32 18.79
CA ASP A 38 -2.67 6.47 19.51
C ASP A 38 -3.49 5.60 18.52
N SER A 39 -4.26 4.65 19.05
CA SER A 39 -5.21 3.86 18.28
C SER A 39 -6.25 4.77 17.62
N GLU A 40 -6.69 4.42 16.40
CA GLU A 40 -7.74 5.12 15.65
C GLU A 40 -7.37 6.55 15.20
N GLU A 41 -6.07 6.92 15.24
CA GLU A 41 -5.59 8.23 14.78
C GLU A 41 -5.35 8.24 13.28
N VAL A 42 -5.78 9.30 12.59
CA VAL A 42 -5.52 9.51 11.16
C VAL A 42 -4.15 10.15 10.98
N VAL A 43 -3.26 9.42 10.32
CA VAL A 43 -1.88 9.86 10.05
C VAL A 43 -1.84 10.79 8.84
N VAL A 44 -2.51 10.40 7.75
CA VAL A 44 -2.66 11.19 6.53
C VAL A 44 -4.03 10.93 5.90
N ASN A 45 -4.59 11.91 5.21
CA ASN A 45 -5.86 11.79 4.51
C ASN A 45 -5.66 11.70 2.99
N GLN A 46 -6.48 10.90 2.34
CA GLN A 46 -6.57 10.85 0.88
C GLN A 46 -6.86 12.25 0.31
N GLY A 47 -6.10 12.66 -0.71
CA GLY A 47 -6.24 13.96 -1.37
C GLY A 47 -5.47 15.12 -0.74
N GLU A 48 -4.97 14.97 0.49
CA GLU A 48 -4.06 15.95 1.09
C GLU A 48 -2.68 15.94 0.44
N MET A 49 -1.96 17.06 0.55
CA MET A 49 -0.61 17.20 -0.01
C MET A 49 0.38 16.26 0.68
N ALA A 50 1.11 15.49 -0.10
CA ALA A 50 2.18 14.63 0.36
C ALA A 50 3.46 15.45 0.58
N ASN A 51 3.65 15.96 1.80
CA ASN A 51 4.77 16.81 2.17
C ASN A 51 5.84 16.09 3.00
N ASN A 52 5.62 14.84 3.37
CA ASN A 52 6.54 14.04 4.17
C ASN A 52 6.73 12.66 3.58
N LEU A 53 7.96 12.14 3.65
CA LEU A 53 8.21 10.70 3.55
C LEU A 53 7.78 10.09 4.89
N VAL A 54 6.87 9.11 4.85
CA VAL A 54 6.27 8.48 6.03
C VAL A 54 6.74 7.04 6.14
N TYR A 55 7.40 6.72 7.25
CA TYR A 55 7.75 5.36 7.63
C TYR A 55 6.85 4.91 8.78
N ALA A 56 6.16 3.80 8.62
CA ALA A 56 5.58 3.03 9.69
C ALA A 56 6.67 2.15 10.29
N LEU A 57 7.02 2.40 11.57
CA LEU A 57 8.12 1.70 12.26
C LEU A 57 7.63 0.50 13.03
N SER A 58 6.46 0.60 13.64
CA SER A 58 5.79 -0.48 14.38
C SER A 58 4.29 -0.27 14.44
N GLY A 59 3.54 -1.34 14.66
CA GLY A 59 2.09 -1.34 14.82
C GLY A 59 1.33 -1.81 13.60
N CYS A 60 -0.01 -1.72 13.70
CA CYS A 60 -0.95 -2.12 12.66
C CYS A 60 -1.74 -0.90 12.18
N TYR A 61 -1.98 -0.85 10.89
CA TYR A 61 -2.59 0.28 10.22
C TYR A 61 -3.76 -0.18 9.34
N SER A 62 -4.78 0.66 9.25
CA SER A 62 -5.80 0.58 8.21
C SER A 62 -5.48 1.60 7.13
N VAL A 63 -5.50 1.15 5.88
CA VAL A 63 -5.32 1.98 4.70
C VAL A 63 -6.60 1.95 3.90
N GLU A 64 -7.20 3.13 3.70
CA GLU A 64 -8.46 3.27 2.99
C GLU A 64 -8.29 4.07 1.70
N ARG A 65 -8.90 3.60 0.62
CA ARG A 65 -9.04 4.37 -0.61
C ARG A 65 -10.48 4.42 -1.08
N VAL A 66 -10.98 5.62 -1.26
CA VAL A 66 -12.27 5.90 -1.89
C VAL A 66 -12.03 6.22 -3.37
N PHE A 67 -12.46 5.33 -4.27
CA PHE A 67 -12.33 5.53 -5.73
C PHE A 67 -13.53 6.29 -6.30
N SER A 68 -14.71 6.06 -5.73
CA SER A 68 -15.97 6.69 -6.10
C SER A 68 -17.01 6.39 -5.03
N ASN A 69 -18.18 7.01 -5.11
CA ASN A 69 -19.30 6.74 -4.19
C ASN A 69 -19.71 5.25 -4.13
N ASP A 70 -19.33 4.45 -5.13
CA ASP A 70 -19.72 3.04 -5.27
C ASP A 70 -18.59 2.07 -4.99
N LEU A 71 -17.35 2.54 -4.76
CA LEU A 71 -16.18 1.70 -4.49
C LEU A 71 -15.27 2.33 -3.44
N ARG A 72 -15.12 1.63 -2.33
CA ARG A 72 -14.13 1.88 -1.29
C ARG A 72 -13.39 0.58 -1.00
N ILE A 73 -12.10 0.66 -0.82
CA ILE A 73 -11.25 -0.47 -0.42
C ILE A 73 -10.52 -0.08 0.85
N GLU A 74 -10.51 -1.00 1.79
CA GLU A 74 -9.78 -0.90 3.05
C GLU A 74 -8.85 -2.11 3.18
N GLU A 75 -7.60 -1.85 3.55
CA GLU A 75 -6.54 -2.85 3.69
C GLU A 75 -5.91 -2.73 5.07
N GLU A 76 -5.53 -3.86 5.66
CA GLU A 76 -4.72 -3.89 6.88
C GLU A 76 -3.25 -4.06 6.50
N LEU A 77 -2.39 -3.19 7.06
CA LEU A 77 -0.94 -3.24 6.89
C LEU A 77 -0.26 -3.35 8.24
N GLU A 78 0.74 -4.21 8.32
CA GLU A 78 1.61 -4.33 9.49
C GLU A 78 2.98 -3.72 9.19
N ALA A 79 3.49 -2.92 10.13
CA ALA A 79 4.82 -2.32 10.02
C ALA A 79 5.92 -3.41 10.09
N PRO A 80 7.13 -3.16 9.49
CA PRO A 80 7.57 -1.87 8.94
C PRO A 80 7.27 -1.69 7.44
N PHE A 81 6.88 -0.48 7.03
CA PHE A 81 6.75 -0.12 5.61
C PHE A 81 6.96 1.39 5.37
N ILE A 82 7.14 1.77 4.10
CA ILE A 82 7.13 3.17 3.67
C ILE A 82 5.78 3.41 2.98
N PHE A 83 5.07 4.44 3.43
CA PHE A 83 3.75 4.74 2.91
C PHE A 83 3.83 5.66 1.70
N GLU A 84 3.40 5.19 0.54
CA GLU A 84 3.25 5.90 -0.74
C GLU A 84 4.36 6.93 -1.07
N PRO A 85 5.65 6.55 -1.05
CA PRO A 85 6.75 7.51 -1.27
C PRO A 85 6.70 8.14 -2.68
N GLU A 86 6.09 7.47 -3.65
CA GLU A 86 5.91 7.98 -5.00
C GLU A 86 4.95 9.18 -5.06
N CYS A 87 4.05 9.33 -4.08
CA CYS A 87 3.16 10.48 -4.00
C CYS A 87 3.91 11.80 -3.80
N LEU A 88 5.07 11.77 -3.14
CA LEU A 88 5.91 12.96 -2.95
C LEU A 88 6.32 13.60 -4.27
N PHE A 89 6.59 12.80 -5.29
CA PHE A 89 7.13 13.24 -6.58
C PHE A 89 6.13 13.09 -7.73
N SER A 90 4.90 12.67 -7.44
CA SER A 90 3.84 12.58 -8.43
C SER A 90 3.37 13.97 -8.89
N LYS A 91 2.74 14.04 -10.05
CA LYS A 91 2.24 15.31 -10.63
C LYS A 91 1.27 16.05 -9.70
N SER A 92 0.42 15.32 -8.98
CA SER A 92 -0.53 15.91 -8.02
C SER A 92 0.10 16.18 -6.66
N SER A 93 1.16 15.45 -6.31
CA SER A 93 1.78 15.45 -4.96
C SER A 93 0.74 15.31 -3.83
N THR A 94 -0.26 14.44 -4.03
CA THR A 94 -1.31 14.16 -3.04
C THR A 94 -1.34 12.68 -2.68
N TRP A 95 -1.69 12.38 -1.43
CA TRP A 95 -1.89 11.02 -0.96
C TRP A 95 -3.05 10.35 -1.71
N ARG A 96 -2.85 9.12 -2.14
CA ARG A 96 -3.90 8.33 -2.82
C ARG A 96 -4.80 7.58 -1.86
N HIS A 97 -4.31 7.35 -0.62
CA HIS A 97 -5.02 6.64 0.43
C HIS A 97 -5.01 7.43 1.73
N THR A 98 -5.97 7.14 2.61
CA THR A 98 -5.96 7.54 4.02
C THR A 98 -5.23 6.45 4.80
N LEU A 99 -4.27 6.84 5.65
CA LEU A 99 -3.58 5.96 6.58
C LEU A 99 -4.07 6.24 8.00
N LYS A 100 -4.51 5.21 8.71
CA LYS A 100 -5.01 5.28 10.07
C LYS A 100 -4.38 4.21 10.94
N THR A 101 -4.07 4.51 12.18
CA THR A 101 -3.57 3.55 13.15
C THR A 101 -4.72 2.68 13.69
N GLN A 102 -4.47 1.38 13.91
CA GLN A 102 -5.43 0.47 14.57
C GLN A 102 -5.09 0.24 16.03
N ILE A 103 -3.81 0.38 16.36
CA ILE A 103 -3.25 0.28 17.71
C ILE A 103 -2.26 1.42 17.92
N GLU A 104 -1.65 1.54 19.09
CA GLU A 104 -0.52 2.43 19.30
C GLU A 104 0.61 2.10 18.32
N CYS A 105 1.04 3.10 17.55
CA CYS A 105 1.99 2.97 16.45
C CYS A 105 3.14 3.95 16.59
N GLN A 106 4.31 3.59 16.05
CA GLN A 106 5.46 4.49 15.91
C GLN A 106 5.70 4.81 14.44
N LEU A 107 5.91 6.09 14.16
CA LEU A 107 6.11 6.64 12.84
C LEU A 107 7.38 7.48 12.78
N LEU A 108 7.94 7.59 11.59
CA LEU A 108 9.00 8.54 11.27
C LEU A 108 8.57 9.39 10.08
N PHE A 109 8.63 10.69 10.25
CA PHE A 109 8.37 11.67 9.18
C PHE A 109 9.66 12.38 8.80
N ILE A 110 9.94 12.43 7.49
CA ILE A 110 11.01 13.23 6.91
C ILE A 110 10.37 14.19 5.92
N SER A 111 10.56 15.50 6.12
CA SER A 111 9.93 16.48 5.24
C SER A 111 10.46 16.35 3.80
N LYS A 112 9.59 16.61 2.82
CA LYS A 112 9.99 16.65 1.40
C LYS A 112 11.11 17.65 1.16
N HIS A 113 11.10 18.76 1.89
CA HIS A 113 12.17 19.76 1.85
C HIS A 113 13.50 19.16 2.28
N ASP A 114 13.57 18.54 3.48
CA ASP A 114 14.80 17.94 4.00
C ASP A 114 15.27 16.76 3.14
N LEU A 115 14.33 15.98 2.61
CA LEU A 115 14.62 14.91 1.68
C LEU A 115 15.38 15.44 0.45
N ILE A 116 14.88 16.51 -0.17
CA ILE A 116 15.46 17.10 -1.39
C ILE A 116 16.74 17.86 -1.08
N ALA A 117 16.74 18.70 -0.03
CA ALA A 117 17.84 19.60 0.29
C ALA A 117 19.06 18.89 0.90
N HIS A 118 18.85 17.74 1.56
CA HIS A 118 19.90 17.10 2.35
C HIS A 118 20.11 15.63 2.01
N LEU A 119 19.04 14.81 2.01
CA LEU A 119 19.21 13.35 1.85
C LEU A 119 19.57 12.95 0.42
N LEU A 120 19.03 13.62 -0.60
CA LEU A 120 19.37 13.32 -1.99
C LEU A 120 20.80 13.71 -2.39
N ASP A 121 21.52 14.47 -1.57
CA ASP A 121 22.95 14.74 -1.77
C ASP A 121 23.80 13.48 -1.52
N PHE A 122 23.30 12.53 -0.74
CA PHE A 122 24.00 11.28 -0.47
C PHE A 122 23.73 10.25 -1.57
N PRO A 123 24.75 9.84 -2.34
CA PRO A 123 24.55 8.94 -3.49
C PRO A 123 23.93 7.62 -3.13
N THR A 124 24.32 7.04 -1.97
CA THR A 124 23.79 5.75 -1.49
C THR A 124 22.29 5.83 -1.21
N PHE A 125 21.85 6.87 -0.48
CA PHE A 125 20.44 7.07 -0.18
C PHE A 125 19.62 7.36 -1.46
N ARG A 126 20.14 8.23 -2.33
CA ARG A 126 19.50 8.57 -3.60
C ARG A 126 19.28 7.34 -4.48
N LEU A 127 20.30 6.47 -4.60
CA LEU A 127 20.18 5.22 -5.36
C LEU A 127 19.14 4.28 -4.72
N SER A 128 19.16 4.13 -3.40
CA SER A 128 18.18 3.30 -2.66
C SER A 128 16.76 3.79 -2.89
N LEU A 129 16.52 5.10 -2.86
CA LEU A 129 15.20 5.68 -3.15
C LEU A 129 14.77 5.43 -4.59
N LEU A 130 15.65 5.64 -5.57
CA LEU A 130 15.35 5.38 -6.98
C LEU A 130 15.01 3.90 -7.20
N CYS A 131 15.82 2.98 -6.68
CA CYS A 131 15.56 1.54 -6.78
C CYS A 131 14.22 1.16 -6.11
N TYR A 132 13.89 1.78 -4.97
CA TYR A 132 12.63 1.53 -4.29
C TYR A 132 11.44 1.99 -5.15
N LEU A 133 11.49 3.20 -5.71
CA LEU A 133 10.44 3.74 -6.58
C LEU A 133 10.29 2.93 -7.88
N CYS A 134 11.39 2.47 -8.49
CA CYS A 134 11.34 1.60 -9.66
C CYS A 134 10.62 0.27 -9.35
N ARG A 135 10.91 -0.36 -8.22
CA ARG A 135 10.22 -1.61 -7.82
C ARG A 135 8.70 -1.43 -7.68
N LEU A 136 8.25 -0.27 -7.19
CA LEU A 136 6.82 0.03 -7.12
C LEU A 136 6.18 0.12 -8.52
N SER A 137 6.94 0.61 -9.52
CA SER A 137 6.48 0.69 -10.91
C SER A 137 6.48 -0.67 -11.62
N ASP A 138 7.49 -1.51 -11.39
CA ASP A 138 7.61 -2.84 -12.01
C ASP A 138 6.41 -3.74 -11.68
N VAL A 139 5.89 -3.65 -10.46
CA VAL A 139 4.69 -4.41 -10.03
C VAL A 139 3.47 -4.04 -10.88
N SER A 140 3.36 -2.79 -11.34
CA SER A 140 2.23 -2.34 -12.15
C SER A 140 2.35 -2.72 -13.64
N GLU A 141 3.57 -2.79 -14.19
CA GLU A 141 3.80 -3.09 -15.63
C GLU A 141 3.64 -4.58 -15.98
N LEU A 142 3.97 -5.49 -15.07
CA LEU A 142 3.84 -6.93 -15.29
C LEU A 142 2.38 -7.35 -15.53
N GLU A 143 1.42 -6.54 -15.13
CA GLU A 143 -0.02 -6.84 -15.19
C GLU A 143 -0.69 -6.35 -16.49
N GLU A 144 -0.09 -5.43 -17.25
CA GLU A 144 -0.70 -4.86 -18.47
C GLU A 144 -0.53 -5.73 -19.74
N ARG A 145 0.28 -6.79 -19.69
CA ARG A 145 0.65 -7.58 -20.89
C ARG A 145 -0.30 -8.72 -21.26
N ALA A 146 -1.39 -8.93 -20.54
CA ALA A 146 -2.35 -9.98 -20.89
C ALA A 146 -3.31 -9.55 -21.99
N SER A 147 -2.95 -9.85 -23.26
CA SER A 147 -3.75 -9.56 -24.47
C SER A 147 -4.78 -10.63 -24.83
N PHE A 148 -5.19 -11.51 -23.91
CA PHE A 148 -6.15 -12.60 -24.14
C PHE A 148 -7.47 -12.34 -23.42
N PRO A 149 -8.59 -12.89 -23.91
CA PRO A 149 -9.83 -12.84 -23.15
C PRO A 149 -9.64 -13.53 -21.80
N LEU A 150 -9.64 -12.71 -20.73
CA LEU A 150 -9.45 -13.18 -19.37
C LEU A 150 -10.69 -13.94 -18.89
N THR A 151 -10.47 -15.01 -18.15
CA THR A 151 -11.53 -15.65 -17.36
C THR A 151 -12.08 -14.66 -16.33
N LEU A 152 -13.25 -14.92 -15.77
CA LEU A 152 -13.81 -14.08 -14.71
C LEU A 152 -12.89 -14.04 -13.48
N HIS A 153 -12.22 -15.15 -13.18
CA HIS A 153 -11.23 -15.24 -12.11
C HIS A 153 -10.04 -14.32 -12.36
N GLU A 154 -9.45 -14.39 -13.54
CA GLU A 154 -8.32 -13.53 -13.93
C GLU A 154 -8.71 -12.05 -13.94
N SER A 155 -9.87 -11.72 -14.49
CA SER A 155 -10.41 -10.37 -14.51
C SER A 155 -10.62 -9.81 -13.09
N PHE A 156 -11.14 -10.63 -12.17
CA PHE A 156 -11.37 -10.24 -10.79
C PHE A 156 -10.05 -10.08 -10.04
N THR A 157 -9.12 -11.01 -10.17
CA THR A 157 -7.79 -10.94 -9.52
C THR A 157 -6.99 -9.74 -10.02
N GLN A 158 -6.97 -9.50 -11.34
CA GLN A 158 -6.33 -8.32 -11.92
C GLN A 158 -7.00 -7.02 -11.45
N TYR A 159 -8.33 -6.98 -11.40
CA TYR A 159 -9.09 -5.84 -10.87
C TYR A 159 -8.68 -5.49 -9.43
N LEU A 160 -8.46 -6.51 -8.59
CA LEU A 160 -8.03 -6.32 -7.20
C LEU A 160 -6.58 -5.84 -7.11
N LYS A 161 -5.66 -6.53 -7.78
CA LYS A 161 -4.23 -6.19 -7.78
C LYS A 161 -3.97 -4.73 -8.14
N GLN A 162 -4.62 -4.23 -9.19
CA GLN A 162 -4.47 -2.83 -9.64
C GLN A 162 -4.96 -1.78 -8.62
N ARG A 163 -5.63 -2.20 -7.55
CA ARG A 163 -6.27 -1.29 -6.58
C ARG A 163 -5.80 -1.46 -5.16
N MET A 164 -5.00 -2.47 -4.89
CA MET A 164 -4.48 -2.80 -3.58
C MET A 164 -3.00 -2.40 -3.46
N ILE A 165 -2.58 -2.06 -2.25
CA ILE A 165 -1.19 -1.70 -1.95
C ILE A 165 -0.34 -2.96 -1.78
N THR A 166 -0.92 -3.99 -1.16
CA THR A 166 -0.21 -5.26 -0.88
C THR A 166 -1.07 -6.47 -1.22
N LEU A 167 -0.43 -7.61 -1.43
CA LEU A 167 -1.12 -8.89 -1.61
C LEU A 167 -1.49 -9.54 -0.27
N ASP A 168 -0.71 -9.27 0.76
CA ASP A 168 -0.88 -9.85 2.09
C ASP A 168 -1.86 -9.05 2.95
N GLY A 169 -2.39 -9.67 3.99
CA GLY A 169 -3.28 -9.07 4.97
C GLY A 169 -4.74 -8.98 4.51
N ARG A 170 -5.59 -8.62 5.46
CA ARG A 170 -7.03 -8.52 5.27
C ARG A 170 -7.41 -7.36 4.35
N LYS A 171 -8.36 -7.62 3.43
CA LYS A 171 -8.91 -6.66 2.46
C LYS A 171 -10.42 -6.60 2.59
N VAL A 172 -10.99 -5.41 2.65
CA VAL A 172 -12.44 -5.20 2.66
C VAL A 172 -12.83 -4.29 1.50
N ILE A 173 -13.67 -4.79 0.62
CA ILE A 173 -14.11 -4.09 -0.59
C ILE A 173 -15.59 -3.76 -0.43
N TYR A 174 -15.91 -2.48 -0.39
CA TYR A 174 -17.28 -1.98 -0.33
C TYR A 174 -17.75 -1.66 -1.75
N ILE A 175 -18.55 -2.57 -2.33
CA ILE A 175 -19.07 -2.47 -3.69
C ILE A 175 -20.41 -3.20 -3.84
N ARG A 176 -21.30 -2.67 -4.69
CA ARG A 176 -22.50 -3.41 -5.08
C ARG A 176 -22.19 -4.42 -6.18
N MET A 177 -22.81 -5.58 -6.12
CA MET A 177 -22.64 -6.67 -7.10
C MET A 177 -22.83 -6.21 -8.55
N LYS A 178 -23.81 -5.32 -8.81
CA LYS A 178 -24.05 -4.77 -10.15
C LYS A 178 -22.93 -3.87 -10.66
N ASP A 179 -22.28 -3.13 -9.72
CA ASP A 179 -21.20 -2.20 -10.07
C ASP A 179 -19.90 -2.97 -10.29
N LEU A 180 -19.66 -4.04 -9.53
CA LEU A 180 -18.57 -4.97 -9.76
C LEU A 180 -18.72 -5.68 -11.12
N ALA A 181 -19.91 -6.19 -11.44
CA ALA A 181 -20.20 -6.83 -12.73
C ALA A 181 -19.94 -5.89 -13.91
N LYS A 182 -20.34 -4.61 -13.79
CA LYS A 182 -20.05 -3.58 -14.79
C LYS A 182 -18.54 -3.35 -14.96
N ARG A 183 -17.78 -3.33 -13.87
CA ARG A 183 -16.32 -3.14 -13.89
C ARG A 183 -15.57 -4.34 -14.47
N LEU A 184 -16.10 -5.55 -14.28
CA LEU A 184 -15.56 -6.79 -14.85
C LEU A 184 -16.13 -7.11 -16.23
N SER A 185 -16.94 -6.23 -16.83
CA SER A 185 -17.57 -6.41 -18.15
C SER A 185 -18.35 -7.73 -18.28
N THR A 186 -19.05 -8.13 -17.20
CA THR A 186 -19.81 -9.39 -17.14
C THR A 186 -21.18 -9.22 -16.51
N SER A 187 -21.97 -10.28 -16.44
CA SER A 187 -23.32 -10.27 -15.85
C SER A 187 -23.26 -10.30 -14.31
N ARG A 188 -24.26 -9.67 -13.66
CA ARG A 188 -24.41 -9.75 -12.20
C ARG A 188 -24.53 -11.19 -11.71
N LEU A 189 -25.21 -12.06 -12.50
CA LEU A 189 -25.40 -13.46 -12.15
C LEU A 189 -24.06 -14.21 -12.14
N ALA A 190 -23.24 -14.03 -13.18
CA ALA A 190 -21.91 -14.64 -13.26
C ALA A 190 -21.02 -14.23 -12.08
N VAL A 191 -20.97 -12.93 -11.74
CA VAL A 191 -20.21 -12.45 -10.57
C VAL A 191 -20.75 -13.06 -9.28
N SER A 192 -22.08 -13.11 -9.10
CA SER A 192 -22.67 -13.66 -7.88
C SER A 192 -22.36 -15.15 -7.73
N THR A 193 -22.48 -15.94 -8.82
CA THR A 193 -22.14 -17.37 -8.81
C THR A 193 -20.67 -17.58 -8.48
N TYR A 194 -19.78 -16.85 -9.15
CA TYR A 194 -18.34 -16.92 -8.93
C TYR A 194 -17.94 -16.58 -7.49
N LEU A 195 -18.44 -15.46 -6.95
CA LEU A 195 -18.10 -15.06 -5.58
C LEU A 195 -18.67 -16.03 -4.52
N ASN A 196 -19.84 -16.62 -4.76
CA ASN A 196 -20.38 -17.68 -3.89
C ASN A 196 -19.52 -18.95 -3.91
N GLN A 197 -18.94 -19.31 -5.07
CA GLN A 197 -17.98 -20.42 -5.15
C GLN A 197 -16.73 -20.12 -4.33
N LEU A 198 -16.14 -18.92 -4.45
CA LEU A 198 -15.00 -18.50 -3.64
C LEU A 198 -15.31 -18.50 -2.13
N GLN A 199 -16.52 -18.08 -1.77
CA GLN A 199 -16.99 -18.18 -0.37
C GLN A 199 -17.09 -19.63 0.09
N GLY A 200 -17.60 -20.53 -0.75
CA GLY A 200 -17.65 -21.97 -0.47
C GLY A 200 -16.27 -22.59 -0.25
N LEU A 201 -15.23 -22.05 -0.91
CA LEU A 201 -13.83 -22.42 -0.72
C LEU A 201 -13.16 -21.74 0.50
N GLY A 202 -13.88 -20.85 1.21
CA GLY A 202 -13.36 -20.15 2.37
C GLY A 202 -12.35 -19.03 2.06
N VAL A 203 -12.19 -18.64 0.79
CA VAL A 203 -11.22 -17.62 0.35
C VAL A 203 -11.69 -16.22 0.68
N LEU A 204 -13.00 -15.99 0.63
CA LEU A 204 -13.61 -14.71 0.95
C LEU A 204 -14.93 -14.89 1.71
N THR A 205 -15.41 -13.78 2.29
CA THR A 205 -16.72 -13.71 2.94
C THR A 205 -17.55 -12.61 2.26
N LEU A 206 -18.83 -12.90 2.00
CA LEU A 206 -19.76 -11.97 1.37
C LEU A 206 -20.71 -11.37 2.40
N GLY A 207 -20.80 -10.04 2.43
CA GLY A 207 -21.79 -9.30 3.18
C GLY A 207 -22.65 -8.41 2.26
N ARG A 208 -23.54 -7.61 2.88
CA ARG A 208 -24.37 -6.66 2.13
C ARG A 208 -23.50 -5.52 1.59
N LYS A 209 -23.18 -5.56 0.29
CA LYS A 209 -22.27 -4.63 -0.41
C LYS A 209 -20.81 -4.70 0.08
N VAL A 210 -20.42 -5.81 0.69
CA VAL A 210 -19.08 -6.01 1.24
C VAL A 210 -18.54 -7.36 0.76
N ILE A 211 -17.29 -7.34 0.32
CA ILE A 211 -16.49 -8.52 0.02
C ILE A 211 -15.26 -8.43 0.90
N GLU A 212 -15.08 -9.41 1.77
CA GLU A 212 -13.93 -9.49 2.66
C GLU A 212 -13.04 -10.64 2.23
N ILE A 213 -11.77 -10.36 1.97
CA ILE A 213 -10.75 -11.31 1.57
C ILE A 213 -9.70 -11.31 2.67
N ARG A 214 -9.37 -12.50 3.20
CA ARG A 214 -8.39 -12.64 4.28
C ARG A 214 -6.97 -12.43 3.80
N ASP A 215 -6.69 -12.96 2.61
CA ASP A 215 -5.39 -12.91 1.98
C ASP A 215 -5.55 -13.07 0.46
N LEU A 216 -5.05 -12.10 -0.29
CA LEU A 216 -5.17 -12.11 -1.74
C LEU A 216 -4.27 -13.18 -2.39
N SER A 217 -3.15 -13.54 -1.77
CA SER A 217 -2.27 -14.60 -2.27
C SER A 217 -2.99 -15.95 -2.34
N SER A 218 -3.87 -16.26 -1.39
CA SER A 218 -4.73 -17.44 -1.44
C SER A 218 -5.67 -17.45 -2.66
N LEU A 219 -6.19 -16.29 -3.05
CA LEU A 219 -7.03 -16.14 -4.25
C LEU A 219 -6.21 -16.35 -5.53
N LEU A 220 -4.97 -15.87 -5.56
CA LEU A 220 -4.09 -15.97 -6.74
C LEU A 220 -3.60 -17.39 -7.00
N THR A 221 -3.51 -18.24 -5.98
CA THR A 221 -3.10 -19.66 -6.12
C THR A 221 -4.18 -20.56 -6.70
N LEU A 222 -5.43 -20.08 -6.77
CA LEU A 222 -6.55 -20.82 -7.34
C LEU A 222 -6.53 -20.79 -8.87
N GLN A 223 -5.62 -21.55 -9.47
CA GLN A 223 -5.36 -21.55 -10.93
C GLN A 223 -6.39 -22.31 -11.73
N ASN A 224 -7.55 -22.61 -11.44
CA ASN A 224 -8.51 -23.31 -12.32
C ASN A 224 -9.99 -23.24 -11.85
N LEU A 225 -10.47 -22.08 -11.44
CA LEU A 225 -11.92 -21.88 -11.37
C LEU A 225 -12.43 -21.47 -12.77
N CYS A 226 -12.55 -22.45 -13.67
CA CYS A 226 -13.32 -22.29 -14.90
C CYS A 226 -14.81 -22.17 -14.54
N VAL A 227 -15.37 -20.97 -14.71
CA VAL A 227 -16.80 -20.76 -14.90
C VAL A 227 -16.97 -20.03 -16.22
#